data_49ec2d61403c6f5836ea12bc004fcd3d
#
_entry.id   49ec2d61403c6f5836ea12bc004fcd3d
#
_cell.length_a   1.000
_cell.length_b   1.000
_cell.length_c   1.000
_cell.angle_alpha   90.00
_cell.angle_beta   90.00
_cell.angle_gamma   90.00
#
_symmetry.space_group_name_H-M   'P 1'
#
loop_
_entity.id
_entity.type
_entity.pdbx_description
1 polymer ?
#
loop_
_entity_poly.entity_id
_entity_poly.type
_entity_poly.pdbx_seq_one_letter_code
_entity_poly.pdbx_strand_id
1 'polypeptide(L)'
;MKTLNTAFAILLLTISNNVIANTKTSHAIAMHGEPKYNEDFLSVEYVTNSAEKGGNIVRSSIGTYDTFNPFTLKGTSAAGIGFLYESLTTGSSDEAFTEYGLLAKAIEWPEDRSWVAFTLRDEAVWHDGKKISS
;
A
#
# COMPACT_ATOMS: atom_id res chain seq x y z
N MET A 1 47.30 44.76 41.44
CA MET A 1 47.36 43.46 40.76
C MET A 1 45.92 43.10 40.38
N LYS A 2 45.58 43.16 39.12
CA LYS A 2 44.22 42.86 38.61
C LYS A 2 44.24 41.45 37.99
N THR A 3 43.52 40.52 38.58
CA THR A 3 43.36 39.16 38.04
C THR A 3 42.35 39.18 36.90
N LEU A 4 42.83 38.77 35.73
CA LEU A 4 42.02 38.68 34.50
C LEU A 4 41.31 37.32 34.49
N ASN A 5 40.00 37.33 34.72
CA ASN A 5 39.14 36.14 34.57
C ASN A 5 38.80 35.94 33.10
N THR A 6 39.44 34.92 32.48
CA THR A 6 39.13 34.47 31.12
C THR A 6 38.00 33.48 31.19
N ALA A 7 36.76 33.94 30.87
CA ALA A 7 35.62 33.03 30.69
C ALA A 7 35.76 32.33 29.33
N PHE A 8 36.00 31.04 29.33
CA PHE A 8 36.03 30.19 28.14
C PHE A 8 34.58 29.77 27.80
N ALA A 9 33.99 30.48 26.85
CA ALA A 9 32.66 30.15 26.34
C ALA A 9 32.80 28.99 25.33
N ILE A 10 32.43 27.78 25.76
CA ILE A 10 32.31 26.64 24.89
C ILE A 10 30.99 26.76 24.12
N LEU A 11 31.07 27.20 22.86
CA LEU A 11 29.97 27.23 21.93
C LEU A 11 29.76 25.77 21.41
N LEU A 12 28.81 25.06 22.02
CA LEU A 12 28.33 23.76 21.50
C LEU A 12 27.53 24.05 20.23
N LEU A 13 28.16 23.90 19.07
CA LEU A 13 27.46 23.79 17.79
C LEU A 13 26.78 22.42 17.76
N THR A 14 25.51 22.36 18.09
CA THR A 14 24.65 21.20 17.78
C THR A 14 24.41 21.18 16.28
N ILE A 15 25.21 20.42 15.56
CA ILE A 15 24.94 20.10 14.14
C ILE A 15 23.75 19.15 14.14
N SER A 16 22.55 19.71 13.93
CA SER A 16 21.36 18.92 13.62
C SER A 16 21.59 18.29 12.25
N ASN A 17 22.05 17.05 12.23
CA ASN A 17 22.02 16.24 11.03
C ASN A 17 20.55 16.01 10.66
N ASN A 18 20.00 16.85 9.80
CA ASN A 18 18.78 16.53 9.09
C ASN A 18 19.12 15.35 8.16
N VAL A 19 18.94 14.13 8.64
CA VAL A 19 18.88 12.96 7.77
C VAL A 19 17.64 13.16 6.93
N ILE A 20 17.80 13.67 5.72
CA ILE A 20 16.77 13.62 4.70
C ILE A 20 16.65 12.12 4.39
N ALA A 21 15.66 11.48 5.00
CA ALA A 21 15.33 10.10 4.69
C ALA A 21 15.05 10.07 3.17
N ASN A 22 15.90 9.35 2.43
CA ASN A 22 15.70 9.17 1.00
C ASN A 22 14.45 8.31 0.82
N THR A 23 13.34 8.96 0.44
CA THR A 23 12.03 8.34 0.32
C THR A 23 11.84 7.94 -1.14
N LYS A 24 11.41 6.71 -1.37
CA LYS A 24 11.02 6.21 -2.69
C LYS A 24 9.51 6.30 -2.82
N THR A 25 9.03 6.70 -3.99
CA THR A 25 7.61 6.70 -4.36
C THR A 25 7.44 5.94 -5.64
N SER A 26 6.52 4.99 -5.69
CA SER A 26 6.25 4.19 -6.88
C SER A 26 4.80 3.71 -6.92
N HIS A 27 4.34 3.27 -8.10
CA HIS A 27 3.06 2.58 -8.30
C HIS A 27 3.06 1.15 -7.74
N ALA A 28 4.24 0.61 -7.46
CA ALA A 28 4.42 -0.76 -6.96
C ALA A 28 5.61 -0.84 -6.01
N ILE A 29 5.61 -1.85 -5.15
CA ILE A 29 6.71 -2.17 -4.25
C ILE A 29 7.12 -3.64 -4.44
N ALA A 30 8.37 -3.89 -4.80
CA ALA A 30 8.94 -5.22 -4.91
C ALA A 30 9.85 -5.51 -3.71
N MET A 31 9.83 -6.77 -3.25
CA MET A 31 10.78 -7.23 -2.22
C MET A 31 12.19 -7.36 -2.82
N HIS A 32 12.28 -7.78 -4.08
CA HIS A 32 13.53 -7.99 -4.81
C HIS A 32 13.43 -7.39 -6.21
N GLY A 33 14.46 -6.64 -6.62
CA GLY A 33 14.54 -6.06 -7.96
C GLY A 33 13.53 -4.94 -8.21
N GLU A 34 13.15 -4.78 -9.45
CA GLU A 34 12.15 -3.81 -9.90
C GLU A 34 10.86 -4.53 -10.30
N PRO A 35 9.69 -3.89 -10.16
CA PRO A 35 8.41 -4.44 -10.61
C PRO A 35 8.44 -4.80 -12.09
N LYS A 36 7.83 -5.94 -12.46
CA LYS A 36 7.72 -6.41 -13.84
C LYS A 36 6.94 -5.45 -14.73
N TYR A 37 5.84 -4.93 -14.20
CA TYR A 37 4.96 -4.01 -14.93
C TYR A 37 5.32 -2.56 -14.58
N ASN A 38 5.41 -1.70 -15.61
CA ASN A 38 5.65 -0.27 -15.44
C ASN A 38 4.37 0.47 -14.96
N GLU A 39 4.49 1.76 -14.64
CA GLU A 39 3.38 2.56 -14.14
C GLU A 39 2.18 2.66 -15.11
N ASP A 40 2.45 2.62 -16.41
CA ASP A 40 1.45 2.80 -17.47
C ASP A 40 0.84 1.47 -17.94
N PHE A 41 1.09 0.33 -17.25
CA PHE A 41 0.53 -0.94 -17.69
C PHE A 41 -1.00 -0.94 -17.63
N LEU A 42 -1.63 -1.44 -18.68
CA LEU A 42 -3.09 -1.51 -18.77
C LEU A 42 -3.65 -2.83 -18.30
N SER A 43 -2.86 -3.89 -18.37
CA SER A 43 -3.24 -5.22 -17.94
C SER A 43 -2.00 -6.08 -17.74
N VAL A 44 -2.12 -7.08 -16.88
CA VAL A 44 -1.10 -8.13 -16.70
C VAL A 44 -1.09 -9.07 -17.90
N GLU A 45 0.07 -9.67 -18.21
CA GLU A 45 0.26 -10.47 -19.43
C GLU A 45 -0.63 -11.70 -19.55
N TYR A 46 -1.04 -12.28 -18.43
CA TYR A 46 -1.90 -13.47 -18.41
C TYR A 46 -3.40 -13.16 -18.53
N VAL A 47 -3.79 -11.90 -18.70
CA VAL A 47 -5.17 -11.47 -18.91
C VAL A 47 -5.34 -10.99 -20.34
N THR A 48 -6.41 -11.44 -21.00
CA THR A 48 -6.76 -10.94 -22.33
C THR A 48 -7.61 -9.68 -22.23
N ASN A 49 -7.18 -8.61 -22.94
CA ASN A 49 -7.91 -7.36 -23.00
C ASN A 49 -9.23 -7.45 -23.82
N SER A 50 -9.38 -8.53 -24.60
CA SER A 50 -10.59 -8.77 -25.40
C SER A 50 -11.64 -9.61 -24.66
N ALA A 51 -11.44 -9.92 -23.39
CA ALA A 51 -12.42 -10.68 -22.61
C ALA A 51 -13.72 -9.87 -22.46
N GLU A 52 -14.86 -10.51 -22.79
CA GLU A 52 -16.16 -9.91 -22.55
C GLU A 52 -16.44 -9.77 -21.07
N LYS A 53 -16.87 -8.57 -20.66
CA LYS A 53 -17.24 -8.30 -19.26
C LYS A 53 -18.68 -8.76 -19.02
N GLY A 54 -18.89 -9.47 -17.91
CA GLY A 54 -20.24 -9.90 -17.48
C GLY A 54 -20.37 -11.42 -17.43
N GLY A 55 -21.62 -11.89 -17.42
CA GLY A 55 -21.95 -13.31 -17.26
C GLY A 55 -22.25 -13.70 -15.82
N ASN A 56 -22.54 -14.99 -15.61
CA ASN A 56 -22.83 -15.58 -14.31
C ASN A 56 -21.87 -16.71 -14.01
N ILE A 57 -21.28 -16.68 -12.83
CA ILE A 57 -20.45 -17.78 -12.32
C ILE A 57 -21.16 -18.40 -11.12
N VAL A 58 -21.44 -19.69 -11.18
CA VAL A 58 -21.95 -20.46 -10.03
C VAL A 58 -20.79 -21.22 -9.42
N ARG A 59 -20.52 -20.96 -8.16
CA ARG A 59 -19.47 -21.63 -7.39
C ARG A 59 -20.07 -22.34 -6.19
N SER A 60 -19.48 -23.44 -5.81
CA SER A 60 -19.83 -24.16 -4.58
C SER A 60 -18.74 -23.96 -3.53
N SER A 61 -19.16 -23.96 -2.28
CA SER A 61 -18.26 -23.96 -1.12
C SER A 61 -18.76 -24.97 -0.10
N ILE A 62 -17.83 -25.71 0.52
CA ILE A 62 -18.15 -26.66 1.58
C ILE A 62 -18.17 -25.92 2.91
N GLY A 63 -19.16 -26.21 3.74
CA GLY A 63 -19.32 -25.61 5.07
C GLY A 63 -20.56 -24.74 5.18
N THR A 64 -20.59 -23.93 6.22
CA THR A 64 -21.67 -23.00 6.53
C THR A 64 -21.09 -21.63 6.88
N TYR A 65 -21.95 -20.63 7.04
CA TYR A 65 -21.56 -19.30 7.50
C TYR A 65 -22.60 -18.80 8.51
N ASP A 66 -22.18 -17.86 9.34
CA ASP A 66 -23.02 -17.18 10.34
C ASP A 66 -22.90 -15.65 10.26
N THR A 67 -22.00 -15.13 9.41
CA THR A 67 -21.79 -13.69 9.25
C THR A 67 -21.42 -13.31 7.81
N PHE A 68 -21.84 -12.10 7.39
CA PHE A 68 -21.38 -11.44 6.19
C PHE A 68 -20.26 -10.42 6.44
N ASN A 69 -19.82 -10.28 7.70
CA ASN A 69 -18.70 -9.41 8.04
C ASN A 69 -17.39 -10.21 8.07
N PRO A 70 -16.46 -10.03 7.09
CA PRO A 70 -15.21 -10.79 7.04
C PRO A 70 -14.17 -10.32 8.07
N PHE A 71 -14.44 -9.21 8.77
CA PHE A 71 -13.49 -8.60 9.71
C PHE A 71 -13.76 -8.97 11.17
N THR A 72 -14.73 -9.82 11.45
CA THR A 72 -15.01 -10.27 12.80
C THR A 72 -14.00 -11.32 13.27
N LEU A 73 -13.59 -11.25 14.54
CA LEU A 73 -12.69 -12.24 15.15
C LEU A 73 -13.40 -13.58 15.48
N LYS A 74 -14.73 -13.60 15.49
CA LYS A 74 -15.55 -14.77 15.79
C LYS A 74 -16.58 -14.96 14.69
N GLY A 75 -16.90 -16.23 14.45
CA GLY A 75 -17.84 -16.60 13.41
C GLY A 75 -17.16 -17.08 12.13
N THR A 76 -17.97 -17.54 11.20
CA THR A 76 -17.55 -18.04 9.88
C THR A 76 -18.13 -17.13 8.82
N SER A 77 -17.26 -16.42 8.11
CA SER A 77 -17.70 -15.51 7.05
C SER A 77 -18.24 -16.27 5.83
N ALA A 78 -19.25 -15.70 5.17
CA ALA A 78 -19.77 -16.24 3.93
C ALA A 78 -18.68 -16.34 2.85
N ALA A 79 -18.64 -17.48 2.14
CA ALA A 79 -17.70 -17.67 1.03
C ALA A 79 -17.95 -16.64 -0.06
N GLY A 80 -16.86 -16.04 -0.58
CA GLY A 80 -16.93 -15.03 -1.63
C GLY A 80 -17.18 -13.59 -1.14
N ILE A 81 -17.41 -13.38 0.15
CA ILE A 81 -17.63 -12.02 0.69
C ILE A 81 -16.43 -11.08 0.43
N GLY A 82 -15.22 -11.63 0.33
CA GLY A 82 -14.02 -10.87 0.00
C GLY A 82 -14.05 -10.19 -1.37
N PHE A 83 -14.87 -10.67 -2.33
CA PHE A 83 -15.03 -10.02 -3.63
C PHE A 83 -15.77 -8.66 -3.56
N LEU A 84 -16.34 -8.32 -2.42
CA LEU A 84 -16.98 -7.02 -2.20
C LEU A 84 -16.00 -5.93 -1.77
N TYR A 85 -14.75 -6.28 -1.49
CA TYR A 85 -13.76 -5.35 -0.97
C TYR A 85 -12.51 -5.36 -1.83
N GLU A 86 -12.00 -4.18 -2.08
CA GLU A 86 -10.69 -3.97 -2.68
C GLU A 86 -9.66 -3.63 -1.59
N SER A 87 -8.41 -4.04 -1.81
CA SER A 87 -7.29 -3.70 -0.94
C SER A 87 -6.52 -2.48 -1.44
N LEU A 88 -5.64 -1.94 -0.63
CA LEU A 88 -4.74 -0.84 -1.05
C LEU A 88 -3.84 -1.26 -2.21
N THR A 89 -3.39 -2.53 -2.19
CA THR A 89 -2.48 -3.11 -3.18
C THR A 89 -2.99 -4.47 -3.63
N THR A 90 -2.45 -4.97 -4.72
CA THR A 90 -2.71 -6.32 -5.25
C THR A 90 -1.44 -6.92 -5.82
N GLY A 91 -1.25 -8.23 -5.61
CA GLY A 91 -0.17 -8.99 -6.24
C GLY A 91 -0.50 -9.41 -7.68
N SER A 92 0.51 -9.85 -8.40
CA SER A 92 0.36 -10.49 -9.72
C SER A 92 0.70 -11.97 -9.64
N SER A 93 -0.06 -12.81 -10.37
CA SER A 93 0.15 -14.27 -10.35
C SER A 93 1.43 -14.71 -11.07
N ASP A 94 2.02 -13.86 -11.88
CA ASP A 94 3.23 -14.11 -12.66
C ASP A 94 4.47 -13.39 -12.12
N GLU A 95 4.33 -12.75 -10.96
CA GLU A 95 5.43 -12.08 -10.28
C GLU A 95 5.30 -12.26 -8.76
N ALA A 96 6.27 -12.91 -8.17
CA ALA A 96 6.29 -13.16 -6.73
C ALA A 96 6.81 -11.93 -5.95
N PHE A 97 6.25 -11.70 -4.77
CA PHE A 97 6.73 -10.70 -3.80
C PHE A 97 6.72 -9.26 -4.31
N THR A 98 5.83 -8.95 -5.24
CA THR A 98 5.56 -7.58 -5.72
C THR A 98 4.09 -7.24 -5.50
N GLU A 99 3.84 -6.05 -4.97
CA GLU A 99 2.52 -5.49 -4.74
C GLU A 99 2.35 -4.23 -5.58
N TYR A 100 1.30 -4.20 -6.36
CA TYR A 100 0.89 -3.07 -7.21
C TYR A 100 -0.21 -2.27 -6.54
N GLY A 101 -0.20 -0.96 -6.68
CA GLY A 101 -1.28 -0.12 -6.15
C GLY A 101 -2.62 -0.44 -6.82
N LEU A 102 -3.66 -0.72 -6.00
CA LEU A 102 -5.04 -0.94 -6.42
C LEU A 102 -5.90 0.28 -6.01
N LEU A 103 -6.37 0.36 -4.77
CA LEU A 103 -6.96 1.60 -4.25
C LEU A 103 -5.91 2.70 -4.05
N ALA A 104 -4.66 2.32 -3.81
CA ALA A 104 -3.55 3.25 -3.79
C ALA A 104 -3.06 3.56 -5.21
N LYS A 105 -2.88 4.84 -5.53
CA LYS A 105 -2.23 5.28 -6.76
C LYS A 105 -0.71 5.34 -6.62
N ALA A 106 -0.20 5.51 -5.39
CA ALA A 106 1.22 5.56 -5.09
C ALA A 106 1.50 4.96 -3.71
N ILE A 107 2.66 4.35 -3.61
CA ILE A 107 3.22 3.75 -2.41
C ILE A 107 4.53 4.50 -2.13
N GLU A 108 4.71 4.94 -0.90
CA GLU A 108 5.88 5.69 -0.48
C GLU A 108 6.53 5.00 0.72
N TRP A 109 7.86 4.86 0.70
CA TRP A 109 8.62 4.26 1.79
C TRP A 109 10.05 4.80 1.85
N PRO A 110 10.67 4.86 3.04
CA PRO A 110 12.09 5.21 3.18
C PRO A 110 12.98 4.01 2.82
N GLU A 111 14.26 4.28 2.60
CA GLU A 111 15.24 3.25 2.27
C GLU A 111 15.37 2.18 3.36
N ASP A 112 15.23 2.55 4.63
CA ASP A 112 15.26 1.65 5.78
C ASP A 112 13.96 0.86 5.99
N ARG A 113 12.91 1.12 5.17
CA ARG A 113 11.57 0.48 5.23
C ARG A 113 10.90 0.56 6.62
N SER A 114 11.20 1.58 7.40
CA SER A 114 10.63 1.78 8.74
C SER A 114 9.14 2.13 8.74
N TRP A 115 8.63 2.66 7.63
CA TRP A 115 7.22 2.97 7.42
C TRP A 115 6.83 2.83 5.95
N VAL A 116 5.53 2.81 5.69
CA VAL A 116 4.95 2.88 4.35
C VAL A 116 3.75 3.82 4.38
N ALA A 117 3.62 4.63 3.35
CA ALA A 117 2.46 5.49 3.14
C ALA A 117 1.80 5.18 1.80
N PHE A 118 0.47 5.32 1.75
CA PHE A 118 -0.32 5.08 0.55
C PHE A 118 -1.08 6.35 0.20
N THR A 119 -0.94 6.79 -1.04
CA THR A 119 -1.78 7.86 -1.59
C THR A 119 -2.96 7.22 -2.31
N LEU A 120 -4.18 7.48 -1.83
CA LEU A 120 -5.39 6.91 -2.41
C LEU A 120 -5.69 7.54 -3.77
N ARG A 121 -6.37 6.78 -4.65
CA ARG A 121 -6.90 7.29 -5.90
C ARG A 121 -8.02 8.27 -5.63
N ASP A 122 -8.08 9.35 -6.39
CA ASP A 122 -9.10 10.39 -6.21
C ASP A 122 -10.51 9.91 -6.58
N GLU A 123 -10.60 8.91 -7.47
CA GLU A 123 -11.81 8.23 -7.91
C GLU A 123 -12.30 7.13 -6.98
N ALA A 124 -11.51 6.75 -5.95
CA ALA A 124 -11.86 5.68 -5.03
C ALA A 124 -13.09 6.06 -4.18
N VAL A 125 -14.14 5.25 -4.28
CA VAL A 125 -15.40 5.48 -3.59
C VAL A 125 -15.92 4.20 -2.95
N TRP A 126 -16.68 4.34 -1.87
CA TRP A 126 -17.45 3.26 -1.29
C TRP A 126 -18.64 2.88 -2.19
N HIS A 127 -19.28 1.74 -1.92
CA HIS A 127 -20.47 1.27 -2.67
C HIS A 127 -21.64 2.27 -2.65
N ASP A 128 -21.70 3.16 -1.66
CA ASP A 128 -22.71 4.24 -1.58
C ASP A 128 -22.28 5.53 -2.31
N GLY A 129 -21.16 5.50 -3.01
CA GLY A 129 -20.63 6.64 -3.77
C GLY A 129 -19.85 7.67 -2.96
N LYS A 130 -19.70 7.47 -1.64
CA LYS A 130 -18.87 8.36 -0.83
C LYS A 130 -17.39 8.11 -1.08
N LYS A 131 -16.60 9.17 -1.10
CA LYS A 131 -15.15 9.08 -1.24
C LYS A 131 -14.53 8.28 -0.09
N ILE A 132 -13.53 7.46 -0.43
CA ILE A 132 -12.67 6.82 0.56
C ILE A 132 -11.65 7.86 1.03
N SER A 133 -11.49 7.99 2.33
CA SER A 133 -10.50 8.87 2.95
C SER A 133 -9.78 8.13 4.08
N SER A 134 -8.58 8.59 4.38
CA SER A 134 -7.82 8.18 5.57
C SER A 134 -8.37 8.84 6.83
#